data_c17f257d62fbf5690912f5d7158df869
#
_entry.id   c17f257d62fbf5690912f5d7158df869
#
_cell.length_a   1.000
_cell.length_b   1.000
_cell.length_c   1.000
_cell.angle_alpha   90.00
_cell.angle_beta   90.00
_cell.angle_gamma   90.00
#
_symmetry.space_group_name_H-M   'P 1'
#
loop_
_entity.id
_entity.type
_entity.pdbx_description
1 polymer ?
#
loop_
_entity_poly.entity_id
_entity_poly.type
_entity_poly.pdbx_seq_one_letter_code
_entity_poly.pdbx_strand_id
1 'polypeptide(L)'
;MKKRPCKYYIMRVFVILFCCFFYSCLLWAELPSGNTTIIGDISISSDTQTMTIDQQSDQAIIEWNSFNIGENNTVTFQQPSTSASALNRVISGNPTTLAGALNANGKVFVVNENGVYFTPTATINAHSFAASTLSLSNENFLNNIFSFNSSHQSSLQSIINKGSITTLDGGFTALLGGAINNEGTINANLGKLGLGAGKEITLDLSGDKFLQVAVPIELATTILDDENNDVKALIQHAGSSNAHTIDIDIGSAKTALNNAVFIPGNLVATTASQENGVITLE
;
A
#
# COMPACT_ATOMS: atom_id res chain seq x y z
N MET A 1 -49.66 -47.38 -25.32
CA MET A 1 -48.96 -46.20 -24.64
C MET A 1 -47.86 -46.75 -23.79
N LYS A 2 -46.58 -46.61 -24.23
CA LYS A 2 -45.40 -47.03 -23.48
C LYS A 2 -44.86 -45.87 -22.64
N LYS A 3 -44.90 -46.00 -21.31
CA LYS A 3 -44.27 -45.10 -20.38
C LYS A 3 -42.74 -45.27 -20.47
N ARG A 4 -42.01 -44.22 -20.81
CA ARG A 4 -40.53 -44.17 -20.74
C ARG A 4 -40.09 -43.90 -19.30
N PRO A 5 -39.01 -44.52 -18.77
CA PRO A 5 -38.63 -44.41 -17.37
C PRO A 5 -37.88 -43.11 -17.08
N CYS A 6 -38.21 -42.56 -15.93
CA CYS A 6 -37.69 -41.31 -15.32
C CYS A 6 -36.22 -41.38 -14.82
N LYS A 7 -35.36 -42.22 -15.42
CA LYS A 7 -33.99 -42.45 -14.96
C LYS A 7 -32.94 -41.41 -15.47
N TYR A 8 -33.28 -40.69 -16.53
CA TYR A 8 -32.30 -39.75 -17.12
C TYR A 8 -32.29 -38.35 -16.50
N TYR A 9 -33.33 -37.98 -15.77
CA TYR A 9 -33.38 -36.63 -15.13
C TYR A 9 -32.56 -36.54 -13.83
N ILE A 10 -32.50 -37.65 -13.08
CA ILE A 10 -31.76 -37.67 -11.80
C ILE A 10 -30.27 -37.63 -12.03
N MET A 11 -29.77 -38.23 -13.12
CA MET A 11 -28.33 -38.25 -13.41
C MET A 11 -27.77 -36.90 -13.91
N ARG A 12 -28.60 -36.06 -14.54
CA ARG A 12 -28.19 -34.71 -14.96
C ARG A 12 -28.16 -33.70 -13.82
N VAL A 13 -29.03 -33.86 -12.85
CA VAL A 13 -29.05 -32.99 -11.65
C VAL A 13 -27.87 -33.31 -10.75
N PHE A 14 -27.45 -34.57 -10.61
CA PHE A 14 -26.27 -34.96 -9.83
C PHE A 14 -24.94 -34.48 -10.44
N VAL A 15 -24.81 -34.44 -11.77
CA VAL A 15 -23.59 -33.94 -12.44
C VAL A 15 -23.48 -32.42 -12.33
N ILE A 16 -24.60 -31.70 -12.35
CA ILE A 16 -24.58 -30.24 -12.19
C ILE A 16 -24.31 -29.85 -10.72
N LEU A 17 -24.83 -30.56 -9.73
CA LEU A 17 -24.51 -30.34 -8.32
C LEU A 17 -23.07 -30.73 -7.96
N PHE A 18 -22.49 -31.73 -8.64
CA PHE A 18 -21.09 -32.12 -8.41
C PHE A 18 -20.07 -31.15 -9.04
N CYS A 19 -20.44 -30.46 -10.14
CA CYS A 19 -19.58 -29.38 -10.69
C CYS A 19 -19.61 -28.10 -9.87
N CYS A 20 -20.67 -27.79 -9.11
CA CYS A 20 -20.74 -26.62 -8.26
C CYS A 20 -19.95 -26.77 -6.95
N PHE A 21 -19.60 -27.99 -6.53
CA PHE A 21 -18.86 -28.23 -5.28
C PHE A 21 -17.33 -28.20 -5.45
N PHE A 22 -16.80 -28.09 -6.68
CA PHE A 22 -15.36 -28.04 -6.95
C PHE A 22 -14.84 -26.65 -7.34
N TYR A 23 -15.68 -25.61 -7.33
CA TYR A 23 -15.21 -24.22 -7.23
C TYR A 23 -15.06 -23.83 -5.74
N SER A 24 -14.40 -24.66 -4.94
CA SER A 24 -13.65 -24.14 -3.82
C SER A 24 -12.56 -23.28 -4.46
N CYS A 25 -12.76 -21.98 -4.40
CA CYS A 25 -11.71 -21.01 -4.62
C CYS A 25 -10.52 -21.50 -3.79
N LEU A 26 -9.55 -22.15 -4.43
CA LEU A 26 -8.24 -22.35 -3.85
C LEU A 26 -7.70 -20.94 -3.66
N LEU A 27 -7.94 -20.36 -2.50
CA LEU A 27 -7.16 -19.25 -1.98
C LEU A 27 -5.74 -19.80 -1.89
N TRP A 28 -5.01 -19.67 -3.00
CA TRP A 28 -3.62 -20.02 -3.02
C TRP A 28 -2.97 -19.12 -1.98
N ALA A 29 -2.29 -19.73 -1.03
CA ALA A 29 -1.36 -19.02 -0.19
C ALA A 29 -0.42 -18.28 -1.14
N GLU A 30 -0.53 -16.95 -1.16
CA GLU A 30 0.25 -16.13 -2.08
C GLU A 30 1.33 -15.40 -1.29
N LEU A 31 2.57 -15.72 -1.61
CA LEU A 31 3.75 -15.01 -1.15
C LEU A 31 4.33 -14.20 -2.30
N PRO A 32 5.08 -13.13 -2.04
CA PRO A 32 5.81 -12.39 -3.05
C PRO A 32 6.65 -13.32 -3.94
N SER A 33 6.70 -13.03 -5.24
CA SER A 33 7.32 -13.94 -6.22
C SER A 33 8.07 -13.20 -7.31
N GLY A 34 9.01 -13.94 -7.96
CA GLY A 34 9.80 -13.42 -9.07
C GLY A 34 10.74 -12.29 -8.66
N ASN A 35 11.39 -12.45 -7.50
CA ASN A 35 12.32 -11.45 -6.98
C ASN A 35 13.64 -11.43 -7.73
N THR A 36 14.19 -10.23 -7.86
CA THR A 36 15.57 -9.97 -8.28
C THR A 36 16.16 -8.92 -7.35
N THR A 37 17.24 -9.26 -6.64
CA THR A 37 17.96 -8.30 -5.82
C THR A 37 18.80 -7.41 -6.73
N ILE A 38 18.50 -6.13 -6.75
CA ILE A 38 19.21 -5.13 -7.55
C ILE A 38 20.40 -4.59 -6.78
N ILE A 39 20.20 -4.30 -5.49
CA ILE A 39 21.22 -3.76 -4.58
C ILE A 39 20.99 -4.34 -3.20
N GLY A 40 22.09 -4.57 -2.48
CA GLY A 40 22.10 -5.04 -1.11
C GLY A 40 22.49 -6.49 -0.96
N ASP A 41 22.84 -6.87 0.26
CA ASP A 41 23.12 -8.24 0.66
C ASP A 41 21.85 -8.81 1.32
N ILE A 42 21.18 -9.71 0.60
CA ILE A 42 19.88 -10.25 0.96
C ILE A 42 19.84 -11.75 0.73
N SER A 43 19.30 -12.48 1.69
CA SER A 43 18.85 -13.85 1.50
C SER A 43 17.35 -13.97 1.71
N ILE A 44 16.69 -14.74 0.83
CA ILE A 44 15.24 -14.96 0.90
C ILE A 44 14.99 -16.45 1.07
N SER A 45 14.26 -16.79 2.12
CA SER A 45 13.79 -18.14 2.38
C SER A 45 12.27 -18.14 2.52
N SER A 46 11.62 -19.17 2.01
CA SER A 46 10.16 -19.30 2.12
C SER A 46 9.71 -20.74 2.25
N ASP A 47 8.61 -20.92 2.95
CA ASP A 47 7.80 -22.14 2.93
C ASP A 47 6.42 -21.84 2.29
N THR A 48 5.39 -22.63 2.58
CA THR A 48 4.07 -22.46 1.99
C THR A 48 3.31 -21.23 2.49
N GLN A 49 3.65 -20.71 3.67
CA GLN A 49 2.91 -19.63 4.34
C GLN A 49 3.78 -18.49 4.80
N THR A 50 5.09 -18.71 4.92
CA THR A 50 6.00 -17.70 5.45
C THR A 50 7.13 -17.41 4.47
N MET A 51 7.54 -16.16 4.39
CA MET A 51 8.73 -15.71 3.70
C MET A 51 9.55 -14.85 4.65
N THR A 52 10.84 -15.18 4.76
CA THR A 52 11.79 -14.35 5.49
C THR A 52 12.79 -13.75 4.51
N ILE A 53 12.91 -12.43 4.58
CA ILE A 53 13.87 -11.62 3.84
C ILE A 53 14.92 -11.15 4.86
N ASP A 54 16.06 -11.82 4.86
CA ASP A 54 17.19 -11.50 5.73
C ASP A 54 18.12 -10.53 5.00
N GLN A 55 18.13 -9.29 5.47
CA GLN A 55 18.91 -8.18 4.91
C GLN A 55 20.13 -7.92 5.80
N GLN A 56 21.33 -8.01 5.23
CA GLN A 56 22.60 -7.75 5.93
C GLN A 56 23.14 -6.35 5.67
N SER A 57 22.72 -5.70 4.59
CA SER A 57 23.11 -4.34 4.21
C SER A 57 22.15 -3.28 4.78
N ASP A 58 22.63 -2.05 4.99
CA ASP A 58 21.80 -0.94 5.47
C ASP A 58 20.70 -0.55 4.47
N GLN A 59 20.96 -0.73 3.17
CA GLN A 59 19.99 -0.46 2.11
C GLN A 59 19.89 -1.65 1.17
N ALA A 60 18.67 -1.93 0.72
CA ALA A 60 18.40 -2.98 -0.24
C ALA A 60 17.33 -2.55 -1.24
N ILE A 61 17.47 -2.97 -2.51
CA ILE A 61 16.48 -2.79 -3.57
C ILE A 61 16.17 -4.14 -4.17
N ILE A 62 14.90 -4.52 -4.09
CA ILE A 62 14.38 -5.78 -4.63
C ILE A 62 13.27 -5.45 -5.62
N GLU A 63 13.39 -5.98 -6.83
CA GLU A 63 12.32 -5.98 -7.82
C GLU A 63 11.54 -7.28 -7.75
N TRP A 64 10.22 -7.18 -7.88
CA TRP A 64 9.29 -8.30 -7.77
C TRP A 64 8.37 -8.37 -8.99
N ASN A 65 8.04 -9.56 -9.43
CA ASN A 65 6.92 -9.74 -10.35
C ASN A 65 5.57 -9.59 -9.62
N SER A 66 5.48 -10.06 -8.38
CA SER A 66 4.32 -9.88 -7.50
C SER A 66 4.79 -9.67 -6.06
N PHE A 67 4.22 -8.69 -5.38
CA PHE A 67 4.43 -8.47 -3.94
C PHE A 67 3.10 -8.60 -3.19
N ASN A 68 2.35 -9.65 -3.51
CA ASN A 68 1.12 -9.97 -2.80
C ASN A 68 1.42 -10.78 -1.53
N ILE A 69 0.59 -10.59 -0.50
CA ILE A 69 0.63 -11.39 0.74
C ILE A 69 -0.79 -11.90 1.00
N GLY A 70 -1.02 -13.19 0.80
CA GLY A 70 -2.31 -13.82 1.03
C GLY A 70 -2.71 -13.79 2.52
N GLU A 71 -3.99 -13.94 2.82
CA GLU A 71 -4.58 -13.74 4.16
C GLU A 71 -3.90 -14.57 5.27
N ASN A 72 -3.44 -15.78 4.94
CA ASN A 72 -2.79 -16.67 5.90
C ASN A 72 -1.25 -16.67 5.76
N ASN A 73 -0.70 -15.70 5.05
CA ASN A 73 0.71 -15.62 4.77
C ASN A 73 1.39 -14.50 5.57
N THR A 74 2.66 -14.71 5.85
CA THR A 74 3.49 -13.75 6.57
C THR A 74 4.78 -13.51 5.81
N VAL A 75 5.12 -12.24 5.60
CA VAL A 75 6.43 -11.79 5.12
C VAL A 75 7.14 -11.08 6.27
N THR A 76 8.37 -11.48 6.55
CA THR A 76 9.18 -10.88 7.62
C THR A 76 10.51 -10.39 7.05
N PHE A 77 10.79 -9.10 7.24
CA PHE A 77 12.07 -8.49 7.00
C PHE A 77 12.89 -8.50 8.29
N GLN A 78 14.04 -9.17 8.24
CA GLN A 78 15.05 -9.12 9.29
C GLN A 78 16.16 -8.19 8.80
N GLN A 79 16.23 -7.00 9.38
CA GLN A 79 17.12 -5.93 8.94
C GLN A 79 18.17 -5.65 10.00
N PRO A 80 19.38 -5.15 9.64
CA PRO A 80 20.48 -4.97 10.60
C PRO A 80 20.19 -3.91 11.67
N SER A 81 19.26 -2.97 11.38
CA SER A 81 18.90 -1.90 12.32
C SER A 81 17.54 -1.30 11.99
N THR A 82 17.00 -0.47 12.89
CA THR A 82 15.77 0.31 12.66
C THR A 82 15.95 1.38 11.58
N SER A 83 17.17 1.79 11.28
CA SER A 83 17.50 2.75 10.21
C SER A 83 17.68 2.07 8.86
N ALA A 84 17.91 0.77 8.82
CA ALA A 84 18.04 0.03 7.57
C ALA A 84 16.74 0.09 6.76
N SER A 85 16.86 0.08 5.43
CA SER A 85 15.72 0.28 4.53
C SER A 85 15.73 -0.72 3.37
N ALA A 86 14.54 -1.21 3.02
CA ALA A 86 14.30 -2.08 1.88
C ALA A 86 13.28 -1.44 0.93
N LEU A 87 13.67 -1.21 -0.32
CA LEU A 87 12.78 -0.80 -1.40
C LEU A 87 12.31 -2.05 -2.16
N ASN A 88 11.02 -2.33 -2.07
CA ASN A 88 10.36 -3.40 -2.80
C ASN A 88 9.58 -2.79 -3.95
N ARG A 89 10.05 -2.96 -5.17
CA ARG A 89 9.42 -2.43 -6.38
C ARG A 89 8.77 -3.55 -7.17
N VAL A 90 7.47 -3.42 -7.45
CA VAL A 90 6.75 -4.34 -8.33
C VAL A 90 6.89 -3.85 -9.77
N ILE A 91 7.38 -4.73 -10.65
CA ILE A 91 7.66 -4.40 -12.06
C ILE A 91 6.63 -4.98 -13.04
N SER A 92 5.65 -5.75 -12.54
CA SER A 92 4.55 -6.26 -13.37
C SER A 92 3.44 -5.22 -13.55
N GLY A 93 2.48 -5.51 -14.43
CA GLY A 93 1.30 -4.66 -14.67
C GLY A 93 0.15 -4.88 -13.68
N ASN A 94 0.31 -5.72 -12.65
CA ASN A 94 -0.75 -6.04 -11.69
C ASN A 94 -0.58 -5.23 -10.39
N PRO A 95 -1.67 -4.83 -9.73
CA PRO A 95 -1.60 -4.19 -8.42
C PRO A 95 -1.05 -5.14 -7.34
N THR A 96 -0.61 -4.57 -6.23
CA THR A 96 -0.23 -5.29 -5.02
C THR A 96 -1.44 -5.41 -4.10
N THR A 97 -1.74 -6.63 -3.66
CA THR A 97 -2.76 -6.92 -2.65
C THR A 97 -2.11 -7.51 -1.40
N LEU A 98 -2.24 -6.79 -0.29
CA LEU A 98 -1.79 -7.23 1.03
C LEU A 98 -3.01 -7.66 1.83
N ALA A 99 -3.14 -8.95 2.10
CA ALA A 99 -4.22 -9.54 2.90
C ALA A 99 -3.69 -10.24 4.17
N GLY A 100 -2.40 -10.58 4.18
CA GLY A 100 -1.71 -11.22 5.29
C GLY A 100 -0.84 -10.25 6.11
N ALA A 101 0.16 -10.80 6.77
CA ALA A 101 1.05 -10.05 7.66
C ALA A 101 2.36 -9.66 6.98
N LEU A 102 2.79 -8.40 7.16
CA LEU A 102 4.14 -7.94 6.87
C LEU A 102 4.76 -7.42 8.17
N ASN A 103 5.89 -8.02 8.55
CA ASN A 103 6.64 -7.63 9.74
C ASN A 103 8.03 -7.14 9.35
N ALA A 104 8.53 -6.08 10.01
CA ALA A 104 9.88 -5.56 9.79
C ALA A 104 10.41 -4.84 11.02
N ASN A 105 11.69 -4.99 11.30
CA ASN A 105 12.36 -4.23 12.36
C ASN A 105 12.99 -2.93 11.87
N GLY A 106 13.02 -2.68 10.56
CA GLY A 106 13.52 -1.46 9.93
C GLY A 106 12.47 -0.78 9.05
N LYS A 107 12.91 -0.11 7.98
CA LYS A 107 12.05 0.66 7.07
C LYS A 107 11.73 -0.18 5.83
N VAL A 108 10.45 -0.32 5.51
CA VAL A 108 10.00 -1.01 4.30
C VAL A 108 9.24 -0.06 3.40
N PHE A 109 9.67 0.02 2.14
CA PHE A 109 9.01 0.74 1.08
C PHE A 109 8.41 -0.27 0.10
N VAL A 110 7.12 -0.15 -0.22
CA VAL A 110 6.43 -0.95 -1.24
C VAL A 110 5.98 0.01 -2.34
N VAL A 111 6.52 -0.18 -3.54
CA VAL A 111 6.24 0.69 -4.69
C VAL A 111 5.61 -0.14 -5.79
N ASN A 112 4.39 0.21 -6.17
CA ASN A 112 3.69 -0.38 -7.31
C ASN A 112 2.81 0.65 -8.01
N GLU A 113 3.22 1.07 -9.20
CA GLU A 113 2.49 2.08 -9.98
C GLU A 113 1.11 1.61 -10.48
N ASN A 114 0.76 0.34 -10.29
CA ASN A 114 -0.54 -0.24 -10.66
C ASN A 114 -1.54 -0.30 -9.50
N GLY A 115 -1.18 0.19 -8.32
CA GLY A 115 -2.03 0.21 -7.14
C GLY A 115 -1.47 -0.61 -5.97
N VAL A 116 -1.83 -0.21 -4.74
CA VAL A 116 -1.50 -0.93 -3.51
C VAL A 116 -2.75 -1.01 -2.63
N TYR A 117 -3.21 -2.22 -2.36
CA TYR A 117 -4.46 -2.48 -1.66
C TYR A 117 -4.23 -3.33 -0.41
N PHE A 118 -4.67 -2.82 0.74
CA PHE A 118 -4.67 -3.53 2.00
C PHE A 118 -6.09 -3.98 2.30
N THR A 119 -6.30 -5.28 2.37
CA THR A 119 -7.60 -5.85 2.70
C THR A 119 -7.92 -5.69 4.20
N PRO A 120 -9.16 -5.94 4.65
CA PRO A 120 -9.49 -5.86 6.08
C PRO A 120 -8.67 -6.80 6.99
N THR A 121 -8.08 -7.86 6.43
CA THR A 121 -7.25 -8.83 7.16
C THR A 121 -5.77 -8.47 7.16
N ALA A 122 -5.36 -7.46 6.37
CA ALA A 122 -3.97 -7.03 6.29
C ALA A 122 -3.45 -6.47 7.61
N THR A 123 -2.25 -6.90 8.00
CA THR A 123 -1.55 -6.38 9.18
C THR A 123 -0.11 -6.03 8.82
N ILE A 124 0.24 -4.76 8.93
CA ILE A 124 1.59 -4.27 8.71
C ILE A 124 2.17 -3.83 10.05
N ASN A 125 3.30 -4.42 10.44
CA ASN A 125 4.03 -4.08 11.65
C ASN A 125 5.49 -3.82 11.27
N ALA A 126 5.92 -2.57 11.25
CA ALA A 126 7.27 -2.20 10.86
C ALA A 126 7.84 -1.10 11.76
N HIS A 127 9.16 -0.87 11.75
CA HIS A 127 9.66 0.36 12.37
C HIS A 127 9.13 1.56 11.60
N SER A 128 9.24 1.54 10.26
CA SER A 128 8.62 2.53 9.38
C SER A 128 8.11 1.87 8.12
N PHE A 129 7.03 2.40 7.56
CA PHE A 129 6.41 1.85 6.38
C PHE A 129 6.00 2.93 5.39
N ALA A 130 6.30 2.72 4.11
CA ALA A 130 5.79 3.54 3.03
C ALA A 130 5.19 2.67 1.93
N ALA A 131 4.00 3.01 1.46
CA ALA A 131 3.43 2.48 0.24
C ALA A 131 3.28 3.60 -0.79
N SER A 132 3.62 3.32 -2.05
CA SER A 132 3.52 4.32 -3.10
C SER A 132 3.03 3.74 -4.41
N THR A 133 2.15 4.48 -5.10
CA THR A 133 1.83 4.26 -6.51
C THR A 133 2.61 5.21 -7.44
N LEU A 134 3.60 5.89 -6.90
CA LEU A 134 4.58 6.69 -7.62
C LEU A 134 5.93 6.00 -7.55
N SER A 135 6.73 6.16 -8.60
CA SER A 135 8.06 5.56 -8.70
C SER A 135 9.09 6.28 -7.84
N LEU A 136 10.02 5.51 -7.29
CA LEU A 136 11.21 6.01 -6.59
C LEU A 136 12.46 5.47 -7.29
N SER A 137 13.33 6.34 -7.78
CA SER A 137 14.54 5.90 -8.46
C SER A 137 15.54 5.23 -7.50
N ASN A 138 16.37 4.33 -8.03
CA ASN A 138 17.42 3.69 -7.25
C ASN A 138 18.41 4.71 -6.69
N GLU A 139 18.81 5.69 -7.52
CA GLU A 139 19.72 6.76 -7.12
C GLU A 139 19.17 7.57 -5.95
N ASN A 140 17.91 8.01 -6.04
CA ASN A 140 17.27 8.78 -4.98
C ASN A 140 17.16 7.95 -3.69
N PHE A 141 16.73 6.70 -3.79
CA PHE A 141 16.63 5.82 -2.62
C PHE A 141 17.98 5.65 -1.91
N LEU A 142 19.05 5.37 -2.67
CA LEU A 142 20.40 5.18 -2.12
C LEU A 142 20.98 6.46 -1.49
N ASN A 143 20.61 7.62 -2.00
CA ASN A 143 21.01 8.91 -1.45
C ASN A 143 20.09 9.38 -0.32
N ASN A 144 19.11 8.57 0.14
CA ASN A 144 18.07 8.94 1.10
C ASN A 144 17.23 10.15 0.66
N ILE A 145 17.06 10.34 -0.63
CA ILE A 145 16.19 11.33 -1.25
C ILE A 145 14.87 10.63 -1.60
N PHE A 146 13.86 10.80 -0.76
CA PHE A 146 12.58 10.11 -0.97
C PHE A 146 11.63 10.97 -1.80
N SER A 147 12.05 11.25 -3.05
CA SER A 147 11.24 11.94 -4.05
C SER A 147 10.59 10.91 -4.99
N PHE A 148 9.28 10.81 -4.89
CA PHE A 148 8.44 9.88 -5.64
C PHE A 148 7.80 10.62 -6.82
N ASN A 149 7.89 10.06 -8.01
CA ASN A 149 7.42 10.69 -9.23
C ASN A 149 6.57 9.73 -10.05
N SER A 150 5.51 10.23 -10.68
CA SER A 150 4.73 9.44 -11.62
C SER A 150 5.49 9.26 -12.93
N SER A 151 5.68 8.01 -13.35
CA SER A 151 6.17 7.69 -14.70
C SER A 151 5.05 7.78 -15.75
N HIS A 152 3.78 7.70 -15.32
CA HIS A 152 2.59 7.73 -16.18
C HIS A 152 1.89 9.08 -16.05
N GLN A 153 1.81 9.83 -17.16
CA GLN A 153 1.21 11.18 -17.15
C GLN A 153 -0.32 11.18 -17.27
N SER A 154 -0.93 10.11 -17.77
CA SER A 154 -2.35 10.08 -18.16
C SER A 154 -3.26 9.34 -17.18
N SER A 155 -2.73 8.42 -16.39
CA SER A 155 -3.52 7.69 -15.38
C SER A 155 -2.67 7.46 -14.14
N LEU A 156 -3.24 7.72 -12.97
CA LEU A 156 -2.65 7.42 -11.68
C LEU A 156 -3.50 6.37 -10.98
N GLN A 157 -2.87 5.63 -10.09
CA GLN A 157 -3.53 4.60 -9.30
C GLN A 157 -3.66 5.04 -7.86
N SER A 158 -4.59 4.40 -7.14
CA SER A 158 -4.87 4.68 -5.74
C SER A 158 -4.15 3.73 -4.79
N ILE A 159 -4.02 4.19 -3.54
CA ILE A 159 -3.75 3.32 -2.39
C ILE A 159 -5.03 3.21 -1.59
N ILE A 160 -5.45 1.98 -1.28
CA ILE A 160 -6.63 1.71 -0.48
C ILE A 160 -6.22 0.89 0.75
N ASN A 161 -6.45 1.44 1.94
CA ASN A 161 -6.21 0.74 3.18
C ASN A 161 -7.53 0.42 3.88
N LYS A 162 -7.84 -0.87 4.03
CA LYS A 162 -8.93 -1.39 4.86
C LYS A 162 -8.41 -2.19 6.06
N GLY A 163 -7.09 -2.41 6.12
CA GLY A 163 -6.40 -3.19 7.15
C GLY A 163 -5.83 -2.35 8.29
N SER A 164 -4.84 -2.90 8.95
CA SER A 164 -4.14 -2.25 10.06
C SER A 164 -2.66 -2.05 9.73
N ILE A 165 -2.19 -0.81 9.84
CA ILE A 165 -0.79 -0.45 9.69
C ILE A 165 -0.32 0.11 11.03
N THR A 166 0.71 -0.51 11.61
CA THR A 166 1.32 -0.07 12.87
C THR A 166 2.81 0.12 12.68
N THR A 167 3.31 1.30 13.03
CA THR A 167 4.74 1.57 13.06
C THR A 167 5.22 1.80 14.49
N LEU A 168 6.49 1.44 14.74
CA LEU A 168 7.09 1.57 16.05
C LEU A 168 7.35 3.04 16.40
N ASP A 169 7.56 3.28 17.69
CA ASP A 169 7.81 4.62 18.23
C ASP A 169 8.95 5.32 17.49
N GLY A 170 8.69 6.56 17.07
CA GLY A 170 9.63 7.38 16.31
C GLY A 170 9.76 7.02 14.82
N GLY A 171 9.03 5.99 14.37
CA GLY A 171 8.95 5.64 12.96
C GLY A 171 7.96 6.52 12.18
N PHE A 172 7.63 6.10 10.98
CA PHE A 172 6.63 6.79 10.16
C PHE A 172 5.78 5.80 9.34
N THR A 173 4.57 6.23 9.01
CA THR A 173 3.74 5.66 7.95
C THR A 173 3.54 6.70 6.86
N ALA A 174 3.77 6.32 5.59
CA ALA A 174 3.48 7.19 4.44
C ALA A 174 2.68 6.43 3.37
N LEU A 175 1.57 7.01 2.93
CA LEU A 175 0.79 6.55 1.79
C LEU A 175 0.81 7.63 0.72
N LEU A 176 1.39 7.31 -0.47
CA LEU A 176 1.73 8.30 -1.50
C LEU A 176 1.24 7.83 -2.87
N GLY A 177 0.37 8.58 -3.52
CA GLY A 177 -0.16 8.13 -4.80
C GLY A 177 -1.02 9.12 -5.55
N GLY A 178 -1.74 8.64 -6.54
CA GLY A 178 -2.74 9.42 -7.26
C GLY A 178 -3.93 9.77 -6.38
N ALA A 179 -4.39 8.81 -5.59
CA ALA A 179 -5.37 9.03 -4.52
C ALA A 179 -5.11 8.08 -3.35
N ILE A 180 -5.59 8.48 -2.17
CA ILE A 180 -5.50 7.69 -0.94
C ILE A 180 -6.92 7.51 -0.39
N ASN A 181 -7.31 6.26 -0.15
CA ASN A 181 -8.52 5.93 0.60
C ASN A 181 -8.15 5.10 1.82
N ASN A 182 -8.26 5.68 3.01
CA ASN A 182 -8.05 4.97 4.27
C ASN A 182 -9.39 4.72 4.98
N GLU A 183 -9.81 3.48 4.98
CA GLU A 183 -10.98 2.97 5.73
C GLU A 183 -10.53 2.14 6.96
N GLY A 184 -9.24 1.78 7.01
CA GLY A 184 -8.64 0.97 8.05
C GLY A 184 -8.07 1.78 9.21
N THR A 185 -7.12 1.16 9.91
CA THR A 185 -6.46 1.78 11.07
C THR A 185 -4.99 2.03 10.78
N ILE A 186 -4.48 3.20 11.14
CA ILE A 186 -3.05 3.54 11.08
C ILE A 186 -2.59 4.02 12.47
N ASN A 187 -1.61 3.33 13.04
CA ASN A 187 -0.99 3.68 14.31
C ASN A 187 0.50 3.98 14.11
N ALA A 188 0.88 5.23 14.21
CA ALA A 188 2.27 5.69 14.18
C ALA A 188 2.61 6.43 15.49
N ASN A 189 2.44 5.74 16.62
CA ASN A 189 2.66 6.30 17.93
C ASN A 189 4.04 6.95 18.04
N LEU A 190 4.10 8.16 18.61
CA LEU A 190 5.33 8.99 18.71
C LEU A 190 6.06 9.17 17.36
N GLY A 191 5.38 8.86 16.25
CA GLY A 191 5.90 8.92 14.90
C GLY A 191 5.09 9.84 13.99
N LYS A 192 5.36 9.76 12.69
CA LYS A 192 4.74 10.62 11.68
C LYS A 192 3.82 9.83 10.76
N LEU A 193 2.67 10.40 10.41
CA LEU A 193 1.80 9.91 9.35
C LEU A 193 1.75 10.91 8.21
N GLY A 194 2.05 10.47 6.99
CA GLY A 194 1.91 11.24 5.76
C GLY A 194 0.88 10.62 4.81
N LEU A 195 -0.12 11.39 4.40
CA LEU A 195 -1.05 11.03 3.34
C LEU A 195 -0.89 12.04 2.19
N GLY A 196 -0.27 11.62 1.10
CA GLY A 196 0.07 12.48 -0.02
C GLY A 196 -0.58 12.05 -1.33
N ALA A 197 -1.33 12.95 -1.98
CA ALA A 197 -1.88 12.71 -3.31
C ALA A 197 -1.34 13.73 -4.32
N GLY A 198 -0.59 13.25 -5.33
CA GLY A 198 0.08 14.09 -6.30
C GLY A 198 0.76 13.31 -7.40
N LYS A 199 1.42 14.02 -8.33
CA LYS A 199 2.30 13.46 -9.36
C LYS A 199 3.76 13.39 -8.93
N GLU A 200 4.15 14.30 -8.03
CA GLU A 200 5.48 14.32 -7.42
C GLU A 200 5.34 14.65 -5.95
N ILE A 201 5.85 13.76 -5.10
CA ILE A 201 5.73 13.82 -3.65
C ILE A 201 7.09 13.55 -3.03
N THR A 202 7.51 14.40 -2.10
CA THR A 202 8.75 14.22 -1.34
C THR A 202 8.43 13.91 0.12
N LEU A 203 9.11 12.92 0.69
CA LEU A 203 9.18 12.66 2.12
C LEU A 203 10.51 13.18 2.65
N ASP A 204 10.47 14.13 3.57
CA ASP A 204 11.66 14.58 4.29
C ASP A 204 11.65 13.97 5.70
N LEU A 205 12.50 12.99 5.89
CA LEU A 205 12.61 12.26 7.17
C LEU A 205 13.40 13.06 8.22
N SER A 206 14.16 14.06 7.79
CA SER A 206 15.10 14.82 8.63
C SER A 206 14.71 16.28 8.84
N GLY A 207 13.82 16.83 8.01
CA GLY A 207 13.42 18.23 8.04
C GLY A 207 12.12 18.51 8.80
N ASP A 208 11.72 19.76 8.77
CA ASP A 208 10.54 20.27 9.48
C ASP A 208 9.23 19.90 8.79
N LYS A 209 9.26 19.60 7.47
CA LYS A 209 8.11 19.17 6.68
C LYS A 209 8.28 17.73 6.27
N PHE A 210 7.56 16.84 6.94
CA PHE A 210 7.63 15.41 6.65
C PHE A 210 7.11 15.07 5.25
N LEU A 211 6.05 15.73 4.78
CA LEU A 211 5.41 15.47 3.50
C LEU A 211 5.29 16.75 2.69
N GLN A 212 5.60 16.66 1.39
CA GLN A 212 5.40 17.77 0.45
C GLN A 212 4.98 17.25 -0.92
N VAL A 213 3.84 17.71 -1.42
CA VAL A 213 3.41 17.50 -2.81
C VAL A 213 3.97 18.63 -3.68
N ALA A 214 4.98 18.32 -4.49
CA ALA A 214 5.64 19.27 -5.37
C ALA A 214 4.85 19.51 -6.66
N VAL A 215 4.26 18.43 -7.23
CA VAL A 215 3.44 18.53 -8.43
C VAL A 215 2.06 17.94 -8.15
N PRO A 216 1.02 18.80 -8.05
CA PRO A 216 -0.35 18.35 -7.80
C PRO A 216 -0.94 17.66 -9.03
N ILE A 217 -2.09 17.02 -8.83
CA ILE A 217 -2.83 16.36 -9.90
C ILE A 217 -3.63 17.38 -10.68
N GLU A 218 -3.55 17.31 -12.01
CA GLU A 218 -4.34 18.14 -12.91
C GLU A 218 -5.77 17.61 -13.07
N LEU A 219 -6.72 18.49 -13.35
CA LEU A 219 -8.15 18.20 -13.54
C LEU A 219 -8.46 17.08 -14.55
N ALA A 220 -7.63 16.93 -15.57
CA ALA A 220 -7.83 15.94 -16.63
C ALA A 220 -7.23 14.56 -16.32
N THR A 221 -6.62 14.39 -15.14
CA THR A 221 -6.00 13.11 -14.77
C THR A 221 -7.06 12.16 -14.23
N THR A 222 -7.22 11.02 -14.88
CA THR A 222 -8.06 9.93 -14.37
C THR A 222 -7.33 9.21 -13.23
N ILE A 223 -8.01 9.00 -12.12
CA ILE A 223 -7.51 8.21 -10.99
C ILE A 223 -8.54 7.14 -10.70
N LEU A 224 -8.08 5.90 -10.61
CA LEU A 224 -8.96 4.75 -10.46
C LEU A 224 -8.79 4.12 -9.07
N ASP A 225 -9.89 3.59 -8.53
CA ASP A 225 -9.92 2.76 -7.34
C ASP A 225 -9.64 1.28 -7.67
N ASP A 226 -9.76 0.39 -6.69
CA ASP A 226 -9.56 -1.07 -6.83
C ASP A 226 -10.63 -1.75 -7.71
N GLU A 227 -11.75 -1.08 -7.96
CA GLU A 227 -12.85 -1.54 -8.82
C GLU A 227 -12.83 -0.90 -10.21
N ASN A 228 -11.78 -0.11 -10.52
CA ASN A 228 -11.65 0.71 -11.73
C ASN A 228 -12.71 1.79 -11.90
N ASN A 229 -13.24 2.35 -10.80
CA ASN A 229 -14.10 3.52 -10.83
C ASN A 229 -13.28 4.80 -10.59
N ASP A 230 -13.79 5.93 -11.09
CA ASP A 230 -13.19 7.24 -10.80
C ASP A 230 -13.30 7.57 -9.30
N VAL A 231 -12.17 7.96 -8.68
CA VAL A 231 -12.15 8.36 -7.27
C VAL A 231 -12.91 9.67 -7.06
N LYS A 232 -13.60 9.79 -5.93
CA LYS A 232 -14.42 10.95 -5.57
C LYS A 232 -13.65 12.02 -4.80
N ALA A 233 -12.52 11.66 -4.21
CA ALA A 233 -11.62 12.54 -3.49
C ALA A 233 -10.18 12.09 -3.72
N LEU A 234 -9.23 13.02 -3.67
CA LEU A 234 -7.81 12.69 -3.74
C LEU A 234 -7.33 12.02 -2.45
N ILE A 235 -7.81 12.51 -1.31
CA ILE A 235 -7.58 11.85 -0.02
C ILE A 235 -8.92 11.68 0.67
N GLN A 236 -9.29 10.43 0.92
CA GLN A 236 -10.42 10.05 1.74
C GLN A 236 -9.90 9.30 2.97
N HIS A 237 -10.31 9.75 4.15
CA HIS A 237 -9.98 9.10 5.41
C HIS A 237 -11.25 8.86 6.21
N ALA A 238 -11.78 7.65 6.09
CA ALA A 238 -12.98 7.19 6.80
C ALA A 238 -12.66 6.30 8.01
N GLY A 239 -11.40 5.85 8.12
CA GLY A 239 -10.92 4.99 9.18
C GLY A 239 -10.46 5.74 10.44
N SER A 240 -9.48 5.18 11.12
CA SER A 240 -8.89 5.78 12.33
C SER A 240 -7.38 5.86 12.21
N SER A 241 -6.81 7.03 12.50
CA SER A 241 -5.36 7.21 12.52
C SER A 241 -4.91 7.92 13.79
N ASN A 242 -3.80 7.44 14.34
CA ASN A 242 -3.13 8.00 15.50
C ASN A 242 -1.64 8.16 15.21
N ALA A 243 -1.10 9.37 15.41
CA ALA A 243 0.31 9.68 15.24
C ALA A 243 0.73 10.85 16.13
N HIS A 244 2.03 11.09 16.26
CA HIS A 244 2.52 12.32 16.87
C HIS A 244 2.27 13.50 15.92
N THR A 245 2.63 13.36 14.64
CA THR A 245 2.38 14.34 13.58
C THR A 245 1.60 13.68 12.44
N ILE A 246 0.59 14.36 11.90
CA ILE A 246 -0.18 13.94 10.73
C ILE A 246 -0.13 15.01 9.66
N ASP A 247 0.51 14.69 8.54
CA ASP A 247 0.60 15.57 7.37
C ASP A 247 -0.31 15.02 6.26
N ILE A 248 -1.25 15.86 5.79
CA ILE A 248 -2.13 15.55 4.66
C ILE A 248 -1.90 16.62 3.59
N ASP A 249 -1.36 16.22 2.44
CA ASP A 249 -1.01 17.16 1.38
C ASP A 249 -1.49 16.67 0.00
N ILE A 250 -2.13 17.56 -0.74
CA ILE A 250 -2.54 17.36 -2.14
C ILE A 250 -1.91 18.40 -3.08
N GLY A 251 -1.01 19.21 -2.56
CA GLY A 251 -0.48 20.38 -3.25
C GLY A 251 -1.53 21.48 -3.43
N SER A 252 -1.17 22.54 -4.12
CA SER A 252 -2.05 23.68 -4.42
C SER A 252 -3.01 23.36 -5.60
N ALA A 253 -3.62 22.19 -5.63
CA ALA A 253 -4.47 21.78 -6.73
C ALA A 253 -5.71 22.69 -6.81
N LYS A 254 -5.82 23.47 -7.89
CA LYS A 254 -7.09 24.06 -8.33
C LYS A 254 -7.96 22.96 -8.93
N THR A 255 -8.34 21.98 -8.15
CA THR A 255 -9.13 20.84 -8.60
C THR A 255 -10.62 21.17 -8.56
N ALA A 256 -11.34 20.79 -9.59
CA ALA A 256 -12.79 20.82 -9.64
C ALA A 256 -13.43 19.66 -8.84
N LEU A 257 -12.68 18.91 -8.05
CA LEU A 257 -13.22 17.94 -7.13
C LEU A 257 -13.94 18.69 -6.00
N ASN A 258 -15.23 18.39 -5.81
CA ASN A 258 -16.04 19.00 -4.74
C ASN A 258 -15.47 18.70 -3.34
N ASN A 259 -14.69 17.62 -3.20
CA ASN A 259 -14.01 17.20 -1.99
C ASN A 259 -12.60 16.72 -2.31
N ALA A 260 -11.63 17.62 -2.41
CA ALA A 260 -10.24 17.22 -2.65
C ALA A 260 -9.67 16.38 -1.49
N VAL A 261 -10.05 16.76 -0.26
CA VAL A 261 -9.78 15.99 0.98
C VAL A 261 -11.09 15.79 1.72
N PHE A 262 -11.42 14.55 2.05
CA PHE A 262 -12.64 14.18 2.76
C PHE A 262 -12.31 13.28 3.96
N ILE A 263 -12.56 13.76 5.18
CA ILE A 263 -12.19 13.13 6.44
C ILE A 263 -13.43 12.89 7.31
N PRO A 264 -14.24 11.86 7.02
CA PRO A 264 -15.34 11.47 7.91
C PRO A 264 -14.89 10.61 9.11
N GLY A 265 -13.64 10.13 9.09
CA GLY A 265 -13.05 9.29 10.13
C GLY A 265 -12.34 10.08 11.24
N ASN A 266 -11.55 9.38 12.05
CA ASN A 266 -10.84 9.94 13.19
C ASN A 266 -9.36 10.14 12.88
N LEU A 267 -8.88 11.38 13.11
CA LEU A 267 -7.46 11.70 13.16
C LEU A 267 -7.13 12.15 14.58
N VAL A 268 -6.13 11.52 15.18
CA VAL A 268 -5.66 11.87 16.53
C VAL A 268 -4.18 12.20 16.44
N ALA A 269 -3.83 13.44 16.76
CA ALA A 269 -2.47 13.91 16.88
C ALA A 269 -2.26 14.61 18.22
N THR A 270 -1.02 14.71 18.68
CA THR A 270 -0.74 15.29 20.01
C THR A 270 -0.79 16.82 20.01
N THR A 271 -0.50 17.44 18.89
CA THR A 271 -0.59 18.91 18.72
C THR A 271 -1.15 19.26 17.33
N ALA A 272 -1.58 20.50 17.16
CA ALA A 272 -2.04 21.03 15.88
C ALA A 272 -1.39 22.37 15.58
N SER A 273 -0.83 22.51 14.38
CA SER A 273 -0.33 23.78 13.87
C SER A 273 -0.96 24.11 12.52
N GLN A 274 -1.07 25.39 12.18
CA GLN A 274 -1.54 25.84 10.87
C GLN A 274 -0.56 26.85 10.30
N GLU A 275 -0.02 26.55 9.13
CA GLU A 275 0.83 27.47 8.39
C GLU A 275 0.44 27.49 6.90
N ASN A 276 0.23 28.69 6.34
CA ASN A 276 -0.05 28.92 4.91
C ASN A 276 -1.23 28.09 4.33
N GLY A 277 -2.27 27.82 5.14
CA GLY A 277 -3.45 27.07 4.71
C GLY A 277 -3.29 25.54 4.80
N VAL A 278 -2.16 25.05 5.27
CA VAL A 278 -1.91 23.65 5.64
C VAL A 278 -2.20 23.47 7.12
N ILE A 279 -2.99 22.49 7.47
CA ILE A 279 -3.21 22.09 8.86
C ILE A 279 -2.30 20.91 9.12
N THR A 280 -1.33 21.10 10.00
CA THR A 280 -0.49 20.03 10.54
C THR A 280 -1.03 19.68 11.91
N LEU A 281 -1.37 18.41 12.12
CA LEU A 281 -1.72 17.88 13.42
C LEU A 281 -0.46 17.25 14.04
N GLU A 282 -0.01 17.76 15.19
CA GLU A 282 1.21 17.34 15.89
C GLU A 282 0.88 16.74 17.26
#